data_1b19553766419e167986175833d6a8d0
#
_entry.id   1b19553766419e167986175833d6a8d0
#
_cell.length_a   1.000
_cell.length_b   1.000
_cell.length_c   1.000
_cell.angle_alpha   90.00
_cell.angle_beta   90.00
_cell.angle_gamma   90.00
#
_symmetry.space_group_name_H-M   'P 1'
#
loop_
_entity.id
_entity.type
_entity.pdbx_description
1 polymer ?
#
loop_
_entity_poly.entity_id
_entity_poly.type
_entity_poly.pdbx_seq_one_letter_code
_entity_poly.pdbx_strand_id
1 'polypeptide(L)'
;MALKARNKAPTVKIQAAPVLAMAFFEQKGLTELIDSRFDLDKRIKLTPGNAVKAMVGHMMSTERRRALFGLNDFYVQAPIGRLFGKNVDLKALGATAFSRNLDRLFKQELGELTFDCYRRLAEEYGLKSSMFNIDMTNFSVTSLDSYPDLDAAVPERCGHAKDGHNERLVYSLLTVTDENGAVCYEKPYDGATADSEMDRHAIEFLSAKTDPEETTLIADCKIVTAPLIKLLLEKGFGFVSKCPANFGKKIRDQIIYSVQAGTMEPSSVRDGWEIYDTDAETEISKGVFQKLRYVAFRTTEDVTAGVEYLRDQGLKEARARFGRFSSKTFNCEEDARRAFSEAMYEHVDSAYDVTGEIEPVEIDMGYGHPGRPRKGELPMKKTEYRVSVTMEFDEERARQLSQDRGVRVLITNLPRANTDAENVRTGATADTVLLSYLDQYQVGAPVRDGTNNLVRWWIGIDIHRPITLIPEGNPRGSAACV
;
A
#
# COMPACT_ATOMS: atom_id res chain seq x y z
N MET A 1 -3.54 1.67 71.37
CA MET A 1 -3.52 2.63 70.20
C MET A 1 -4.00 1.91 68.96
N ALA A 2 -5.29 2.03 68.65
CA ALA A 2 -5.88 1.36 67.46
C ALA A 2 -5.72 2.25 66.24
N LEU A 3 -4.97 1.78 65.25
CA LEU A 3 -4.86 2.42 63.93
C LEU A 3 -6.21 2.37 63.22
N LYS A 4 -6.87 3.53 63.10
CA LYS A 4 -8.03 3.68 62.20
C LYS A 4 -7.58 3.45 60.76
N ALA A 5 -7.93 2.32 60.21
CA ALA A 5 -7.87 2.10 58.77
C ALA A 5 -8.77 3.15 58.06
N ARG A 6 -8.18 4.09 57.36
CA ARG A 6 -8.88 4.97 56.43
C ARG A 6 -9.44 4.12 55.31
N ASN A 7 -10.73 3.84 55.35
CA ASN A 7 -11.46 3.32 54.17
C ASN A 7 -11.34 4.34 53.03
N LYS A 8 -10.35 4.20 52.18
CA LYS A 8 -10.35 4.87 50.86
C LYS A 8 -11.50 4.28 50.07
N ALA A 9 -12.48 5.08 49.73
CA ALA A 9 -13.48 4.68 48.74
C ALA A 9 -12.76 4.15 47.51
N PRO A 10 -13.21 3.02 46.94
CA PRO A 10 -12.59 2.48 45.75
C PRO A 10 -12.66 3.52 44.62
N THR A 11 -11.52 3.92 44.09
CA THR A 11 -11.45 4.84 42.96
C THR A 11 -11.75 4.02 41.73
N VAL A 12 -12.98 4.10 41.22
CA VAL A 12 -13.37 3.48 39.97
C VAL A 12 -12.79 4.36 38.84
N LYS A 13 -11.79 3.85 38.12
CA LYS A 13 -11.29 4.49 36.92
C LYS A 13 -12.15 4.01 35.74
N ILE A 14 -13.04 4.86 35.26
CA ILE A 14 -13.81 4.60 34.05
C ILE A 14 -13.00 5.18 32.88
N GLN A 15 -12.73 4.37 31.87
CA GLN A 15 -12.16 4.86 30.61
C GLN A 15 -13.24 5.65 29.86
N ALA A 16 -12.93 6.90 29.50
CA ALA A 16 -13.91 7.78 28.85
C ALA A 16 -14.23 7.33 27.42
N ALA A 17 -13.22 6.86 26.66
CA ALA A 17 -13.39 6.52 25.24
C ALA A 17 -14.44 5.42 24.99
N PRO A 18 -14.46 4.28 25.70
CA PRO A 18 -15.53 3.30 25.56
C PRO A 18 -16.93 3.86 25.83
N VAL A 19 -17.06 4.67 26.88
CA VAL A 19 -18.35 5.26 27.28
C VAL A 19 -18.85 6.25 26.23
N LEU A 20 -17.96 7.12 25.73
CA LEU A 20 -18.29 8.08 24.67
C LEU A 20 -18.67 7.37 23.37
N ALA A 21 -17.95 6.34 22.98
CA ALA A 21 -18.26 5.57 21.77
C ALA A 21 -19.63 4.88 21.86
N MET A 22 -19.94 4.25 22.99
CA MET A 22 -21.24 3.63 23.20
C MET A 22 -22.38 4.64 23.28
N ALA A 23 -22.14 5.80 23.90
CA ALA A 23 -23.11 6.90 23.95
C ALA A 23 -23.37 7.49 22.55
N PHE A 24 -22.33 7.66 21.75
CA PHE A 24 -22.44 8.06 20.36
C PHE A 24 -23.27 7.05 19.57
N PHE A 25 -22.98 5.76 19.70
CA PHE A 25 -23.70 4.70 19.04
C PHE A 25 -25.21 4.73 19.32
N GLU A 26 -25.56 4.96 20.56
CA GLU A 26 -26.96 5.10 21.00
C GLU A 26 -27.59 6.39 20.49
N GLN A 27 -26.91 7.53 20.66
CA GLN A 27 -27.40 8.84 20.24
C GLN A 27 -27.68 8.90 18.75
N LYS A 28 -26.88 8.18 17.93
CA LYS A 28 -27.06 8.13 16.47
C LYS A 28 -28.07 7.06 16.01
N GLY A 29 -28.69 6.36 16.95
CA GLY A 29 -29.68 5.34 16.65
C GLY A 29 -29.09 4.13 15.90
N LEU A 30 -27.79 3.86 16.04
CA LEU A 30 -27.13 2.74 15.34
C LEU A 30 -27.53 1.39 15.93
N THR A 31 -27.83 1.32 17.23
CA THR A 31 -28.37 0.10 17.86
C THR A 31 -29.69 -0.31 17.20
N GLU A 32 -30.61 0.62 17.11
CA GLU A 32 -31.93 0.43 16.52
C GLU A 32 -31.86 0.14 15.02
N LEU A 33 -30.97 0.84 14.31
CA LEU A 33 -30.76 0.61 12.89
C LEU A 33 -30.30 -0.81 12.62
N ILE A 34 -29.31 -1.33 13.39
CA ILE A 34 -28.85 -2.69 13.26
C ILE A 34 -29.96 -3.67 13.63
N ASP A 35 -30.62 -3.46 14.77
CA ASP A 35 -31.66 -4.36 15.27
C ASP A 35 -32.86 -4.44 14.33
N SER A 36 -33.19 -3.37 13.61
CA SER A 36 -34.29 -3.32 12.63
C SER A 36 -34.13 -4.29 11.45
N ARG A 37 -32.92 -4.79 11.20
CA ARG A 37 -32.65 -5.78 10.17
C ARG A 37 -33.01 -7.21 10.55
N PHE A 38 -33.44 -7.42 11.80
CA PHE A 38 -33.68 -8.76 12.35
C PHE A 38 -35.10 -8.87 12.92
N ASP A 39 -35.72 -10.01 12.68
CA ASP A 39 -36.92 -10.40 13.43
C ASP A 39 -36.48 -10.96 14.80
N LEU A 40 -36.48 -10.09 15.81
CA LEU A 40 -35.93 -10.39 17.12
C LEU A 40 -37.04 -10.91 18.07
N ASP A 41 -36.87 -12.11 18.58
CA ASP A 41 -37.69 -12.62 19.67
C ASP A 41 -37.51 -11.76 20.94
N LYS A 42 -38.63 -11.42 21.60
CA LYS A 42 -38.65 -10.58 22.82
C LYS A 42 -37.85 -11.21 24.01
N ARG A 43 -37.51 -12.47 23.93
CA ARG A 43 -36.68 -13.18 24.92
C ARG A 43 -35.17 -12.93 24.74
N ILE A 44 -34.76 -12.35 23.61
CA ILE A 44 -33.34 -12.05 23.35
C ILE A 44 -32.95 -10.90 24.25
N LYS A 45 -32.03 -11.16 25.18
CA LYS A 45 -31.50 -10.12 26.09
C LYS A 45 -30.44 -9.26 25.45
N LEU A 46 -29.49 -9.86 24.69
CA LEU A 46 -28.46 -9.16 23.94
C LEU A 46 -28.85 -9.18 22.46
N THR A 47 -29.27 -8.04 21.94
CA THR A 47 -29.61 -7.87 20.53
C THR A 47 -28.35 -7.74 19.67
N PRO A 48 -28.41 -7.95 18.34
CA PRO A 48 -27.27 -7.72 17.44
C PRO A 48 -26.68 -6.31 17.55
N GLY A 49 -27.52 -5.26 17.60
CA GLY A 49 -27.07 -3.87 17.77
C GLY A 49 -26.35 -3.64 19.09
N ASN A 50 -26.88 -4.21 20.19
CA ASN A 50 -26.21 -4.14 21.48
C ASN A 50 -24.92 -4.98 21.52
N ALA A 51 -24.85 -6.10 20.82
CA ALA A 51 -23.61 -6.88 20.72
C ALA A 51 -22.52 -6.10 19.97
N VAL A 52 -22.86 -5.45 18.86
CA VAL A 52 -21.94 -4.57 18.12
C VAL A 52 -21.50 -3.41 19.00
N LYS A 53 -22.44 -2.71 19.66
CA LYS A 53 -22.13 -1.61 20.59
C LYS A 53 -21.17 -2.03 21.70
N ALA A 54 -21.36 -3.24 22.27
CA ALA A 54 -20.46 -3.78 23.30
C ALA A 54 -19.05 -4.07 22.75
N MET A 55 -18.94 -4.63 21.55
CA MET A 55 -17.66 -4.88 20.91
C MET A 55 -16.93 -3.55 20.62
N VAL A 56 -17.63 -2.55 20.09
CA VAL A 56 -17.09 -1.21 19.85
C VAL A 56 -16.58 -0.59 21.14
N GLY A 57 -17.36 -0.62 22.22
CA GLY A 57 -16.93 -0.10 23.52
C GLY A 57 -15.66 -0.76 24.03
N HIS A 58 -15.54 -2.09 23.86
CA HIS A 58 -14.31 -2.79 24.23
C HIS A 58 -13.12 -2.41 23.35
N MET A 59 -13.34 -2.26 22.03
CA MET A 59 -12.27 -1.87 21.10
C MET A 59 -11.73 -0.47 21.34
N MET A 60 -12.57 0.45 21.86
CA MET A 60 -12.16 1.80 22.26
C MET A 60 -11.37 1.84 23.58
N SER A 61 -11.24 0.72 24.25
CA SER A 61 -10.49 0.63 25.50
C SER A 61 -8.99 0.63 25.27
N THR A 62 -8.25 1.26 26.17
CA THR A 62 -6.78 1.17 26.25
C THR A 62 -6.29 -0.11 26.94
N GLU A 63 -7.20 -0.92 27.49
CA GLU A 63 -6.84 -2.21 28.07
C GLU A 63 -6.45 -3.21 26.98
N ARG A 64 -5.72 -4.26 27.40
CA ARG A 64 -5.38 -5.36 26.50
C ARG A 64 -6.67 -5.95 25.91
N ARG A 65 -6.71 -6.06 24.58
CA ARG A 65 -7.83 -6.66 23.86
C ARG A 65 -8.09 -8.08 24.39
N ARG A 66 -9.35 -8.37 24.63
CA ARG A 66 -9.80 -9.67 25.09
C ARG A 66 -10.54 -10.36 23.96
N ALA A 67 -10.42 -11.69 23.89
CA ALA A 67 -11.28 -12.46 23.01
C ALA A 67 -12.74 -12.39 23.51
N LEU A 68 -13.70 -12.75 22.65
CA LEU A 68 -15.14 -12.66 22.95
C LEU A 68 -15.54 -13.31 24.27
N PHE A 69 -14.90 -14.42 24.65
CA PHE A 69 -15.20 -15.11 25.92
C PHE A 69 -14.81 -14.28 27.16
N GLY A 70 -13.99 -13.25 27.03
CA GLY A 70 -13.60 -12.35 28.11
C GLY A 70 -14.29 -10.99 28.08
N LEU A 71 -15.25 -10.76 27.19
CA LEU A 71 -15.95 -9.48 27.09
C LEU A 71 -16.82 -9.19 28.31
N ASN A 72 -17.44 -10.19 28.92
CA ASN A 72 -18.19 -10.02 30.17
C ASN A 72 -17.30 -9.49 31.30
N ASP A 73 -16.05 -9.92 31.39
CA ASP A 73 -15.11 -9.45 32.43
C ASP A 73 -14.77 -7.96 32.27
N PHE A 74 -14.72 -7.49 31.02
CA PHE A 74 -14.53 -6.06 30.73
C PHE A 74 -15.68 -5.21 31.30
N TYR A 75 -16.91 -5.75 31.28
CA TYR A 75 -18.11 -5.04 31.71
C TYR A 75 -18.52 -5.29 33.18
N VAL A 76 -17.73 -6.03 33.97
CA VAL A 76 -18.08 -6.37 35.37
C VAL A 76 -18.39 -5.13 36.22
N GLN A 77 -17.65 -4.04 36.03
CA GLN A 77 -17.81 -2.82 36.80
C GLN A 77 -18.64 -1.75 36.07
N ALA A 78 -19.15 -2.05 34.90
CA ALA A 78 -19.90 -1.12 34.08
C ALA A 78 -21.39 -1.05 34.50
N PRO A 79 -22.07 0.08 34.33
CA PRO A 79 -23.50 0.19 34.60
C PRO A 79 -24.31 -0.44 33.44
N ILE A 80 -24.32 -1.78 33.35
CA ILE A 80 -24.87 -2.55 32.23
C ILE A 80 -26.27 -2.07 31.82
N GLY A 81 -27.17 -1.91 32.80
CA GLY A 81 -28.55 -1.49 32.53
C GLY A 81 -28.68 -0.08 31.92
N ARG A 82 -27.67 0.78 32.11
CA ARG A 82 -27.61 2.10 31.45
C ARG A 82 -27.03 2.01 30.04
N LEU A 83 -26.04 1.13 29.84
CA LEU A 83 -25.33 1.00 28.56
C LEU A 83 -26.12 0.19 27.53
N PHE A 84 -26.85 -0.84 27.96
CA PHE A 84 -27.48 -1.83 27.08
C PHE A 84 -29.00 -1.98 27.30
N GLY A 85 -29.59 -1.24 28.21
CA GLY A 85 -30.99 -1.31 28.56
C GLY A 85 -31.25 -2.16 29.81
N LYS A 86 -32.39 -1.88 30.47
CA LYS A 86 -32.74 -2.46 31.79
C LYS A 86 -32.85 -3.99 31.83
N ASN A 87 -33.10 -4.61 30.67
CA ASN A 87 -33.27 -6.07 30.57
C ASN A 87 -31.96 -6.82 30.31
N VAL A 88 -30.84 -6.10 30.10
CA VAL A 88 -29.52 -6.67 29.88
C VAL A 88 -28.79 -6.78 31.22
N ASP A 89 -28.33 -7.95 31.57
CA ASP A 89 -27.46 -8.23 32.71
C ASP A 89 -26.08 -8.70 32.25
N LEU A 90 -25.10 -8.77 33.16
CA LEU A 90 -23.74 -9.21 32.85
C LEU A 90 -23.71 -10.63 32.22
N LYS A 91 -24.65 -11.52 32.60
CA LYS A 91 -24.72 -12.86 32.05
C LYS A 91 -25.14 -12.86 30.58
N ALA A 92 -25.90 -11.84 30.15
CA ALA A 92 -26.28 -11.68 28.76
C ALA A 92 -25.08 -11.32 27.86
N LEU A 93 -23.98 -10.77 28.42
CA LEU A 93 -22.73 -10.45 27.74
C LEU A 93 -21.76 -11.66 27.66
N GLY A 94 -22.25 -12.87 27.75
CA GLY A 94 -21.43 -14.07 27.63
C GLY A 94 -21.05 -14.42 26.19
N ALA A 95 -19.97 -15.16 26.00
CA ALA A 95 -19.42 -15.56 24.72
C ALA A 95 -20.46 -16.19 23.76
N THR A 96 -21.32 -17.09 24.27
CA THR A 96 -22.38 -17.73 23.47
C THR A 96 -23.38 -16.72 22.90
N ALA A 97 -23.69 -15.65 23.66
CA ALA A 97 -24.59 -14.61 23.16
C ALA A 97 -23.96 -13.79 22.07
N PHE A 98 -22.67 -13.47 22.20
CA PHE A 98 -21.90 -12.80 21.12
C PHE A 98 -21.82 -13.69 19.89
N SER A 99 -21.39 -14.94 20.00
CA SER A 99 -21.34 -15.88 18.86
C SER A 99 -22.66 -15.93 18.10
N ARG A 100 -23.79 -16.14 18.81
CA ARG A 100 -25.10 -16.17 18.16
C ARG A 100 -25.48 -14.85 17.45
N ASN A 101 -25.07 -13.71 17.99
CA ASN A 101 -25.32 -12.43 17.33
C ASN A 101 -24.41 -12.23 16.12
N LEU A 102 -23.19 -12.70 16.17
CA LEU A 102 -22.29 -12.71 15.01
C LEU A 102 -22.81 -13.63 13.90
N ASP A 103 -23.32 -14.83 14.24
CA ASP A 103 -23.97 -15.70 13.28
C ASP A 103 -25.21 -15.04 12.63
N ARG A 104 -25.97 -14.25 13.39
CA ARG A 104 -27.09 -13.48 12.85
C ARG A 104 -26.61 -12.38 11.91
N LEU A 105 -25.62 -11.60 12.35
CA LEU A 105 -25.01 -10.52 11.55
C LEU A 105 -24.45 -11.08 10.25
N PHE A 106 -23.75 -12.21 10.34
CA PHE A 106 -23.15 -12.86 9.17
C PHE A 106 -24.19 -13.30 8.12
N LYS A 107 -25.40 -13.67 8.53
CA LYS A 107 -26.51 -14.03 7.62
C LYS A 107 -27.12 -12.82 6.90
N GLN A 108 -26.76 -11.61 7.28
CA GLN A 108 -27.12 -10.39 6.59
C GLN A 108 -26.07 -10.01 5.57
N GLU A 109 -26.44 -9.22 4.59
CA GLU A 109 -25.49 -8.55 3.70
C GLU A 109 -24.77 -7.45 4.49
N LEU A 110 -23.63 -7.80 5.11
CA LEU A 110 -22.90 -6.91 6.01
C LEU A 110 -22.49 -5.59 5.33
N GLY A 111 -22.13 -5.62 4.05
CA GLY A 111 -21.83 -4.43 3.28
C GLY A 111 -23.02 -3.46 3.20
N GLU A 112 -24.23 -3.97 3.06
CA GLU A 112 -25.47 -3.17 3.08
C GLU A 112 -25.68 -2.54 4.47
N LEU A 113 -25.48 -3.30 5.52
CA LEU A 113 -25.63 -2.80 6.89
C LEU A 113 -24.59 -1.72 7.21
N THR A 114 -23.33 -1.91 6.78
CA THR A 114 -22.28 -0.90 6.91
C THR A 114 -22.66 0.37 6.17
N PHE A 115 -23.16 0.25 4.94
CA PHE A 115 -23.56 1.40 4.14
C PHE A 115 -24.74 2.15 4.77
N ASP A 116 -25.72 1.47 5.36
CA ASP A 116 -26.80 2.12 6.06
C ASP A 116 -26.34 2.90 7.30
N CYS A 117 -25.41 2.33 8.07
CA CYS A 117 -24.79 3.04 9.19
C CYS A 117 -24.02 4.28 8.71
N TYR A 118 -23.22 4.13 7.64
CA TYR A 118 -22.53 5.23 7.00
C TYR A 118 -23.48 6.32 6.54
N ARG A 119 -24.50 5.97 5.77
CA ARG A 119 -25.50 6.91 5.22
C ARG A 119 -26.21 7.68 6.34
N ARG A 120 -26.59 7.01 7.41
CA ARG A 120 -27.19 7.64 8.60
C ARG A 120 -26.32 8.73 9.17
N LEU A 121 -25.02 8.45 9.30
CA LEU A 121 -24.05 9.42 9.83
C LEU A 121 -23.75 10.51 8.82
N ALA A 122 -23.58 10.17 7.56
CA ALA A 122 -23.32 11.13 6.48
C ALA A 122 -24.44 12.15 6.34
N GLU A 123 -25.70 11.71 6.35
CA GLU A 123 -26.89 12.57 6.33
C GLU A 123 -26.92 13.52 7.53
N GLU A 124 -26.61 13.01 8.73
CA GLU A 124 -26.68 13.82 9.96
C GLU A 124 -25.56 14.88 10.02
N TYR A 125 -24.36 14.53 9.54
CA TYR A 125 -23.22 15.46 9.54
C TYR A 125 -23.10 16.28 8.26
N GLY A 126 -24.02 16.10 7.31
CA GLY A 126 -24.00 16.81 6.04
C GLY A 126 -22.78 16.42 5.17
N LEU A 127 -22.25 15.22 5.35
CA LEU A 127 -21.13 14.72 4.54
C LEU A 127 -21.65 14.41 3.14
N LYS A 128 -21.10 15.11 2.16
CA LYS A 128 -21.33 14.82 0.74
C LYS A 128 -20.03 14.27 0.19
N SER A 129 -20.04 13.01 -0.20
CA SER A 129 -18.85 12.37 -0.73
C SER A 129 -19.01 12.14 -2.23
N SER A 130 -18.09 12.70 -2.97
CA SER A 130 -17.95 12.51 -4.42
C SER A 130 -16.79 11.59 -4.79
N MET A 131 -15.96 11.21 -3.79
CA MET A 131 -14.81 10.32 -3.97
C MET A 131 -14.88 9.16 -3.00
N PHE A 132 -14.60 7.96 -3.50
CA PHE A 132 -14.52 6.74 -2.69
C PHE A 132 -13.23 6.02 -2.97
N ASN A 133 -12.54 5.65 -1.89
CA ASN A 133 -11.30 4.89 -1.95
C ASN A 133 -11.59 3.41 -1.78
N ILE A 134 -11.02 2.59 -2.65
CA ILE A 134 -11.12 1.13 -2.60
C ILE A 134 -9.76 0.58 -2.21
N ASP A 135 -9.71 -0.18 -1.13
CA ASP A 135 -8.47 -0.82 -0.64
C ASP A 135 -8.75 -2.25 -0.18
N MET A 136 -7.75 -3.11 -0.32
CA MET A 136 -7.80 -4.51 0.09
C MET A 136 -6.71 -4.80 1.11
N THR A 137 -7.14 -5.36 2.24
CA THR A 137 -6.24 -5.77 3.32
C THR A 137 -6.29 -7.28 3.51
N ASN A 138 -5.13 -7.92 3.56
CA ASN A 138 -5.02 -9.35 3.80
C ASN A 138 -4.70 -9.63 5.26
N PHE A 139 -5.33 -10.66 5.81
CA PHE A 139 -5.09 -11.16 7.16
C PHE A 139 -4.59 -12.59 7.08
N SER A 140 -3.38 -12.85 7.57
CA SER A 140 -2.86 -14.20 7.71
C SER A 140 -3.40 -14.84 8.98
N VAL A 141 -3.94 -16.05 8.86
CA VAL A 141 -4.45 -16.83 10.00
C VAL A 141 -3.41 -17.86 10.39
N THR A 142 -3.00 -17.83 11.65
CA THR A 142 -2.16 -18.88 12.23
C THR A 142 -3.07 -19.84 12.98
N SER A 143 -3.41 -20.96 12.38
CA SER A 143 -4.14 -22.05 13.03
C SER A 143 -3.16 -23.12 13.50
N LEU A 144 -3.43 -23.68 14.69
CA LEU A 144 -2.75 -24.88 15.16
C LEU A 144 -3.24 -26.15 14.42
N ASP A 145 -4.44 -26.09 13.86
CA ASP A 145 -5.03 -27.13 13.04
C ASP A 145 -4.87 -26.77 11.56
N SER A 146 -4.06 -27.54 10.87
CA SER A 146 -3.55 -27.25 9.53
C SER A 146 -4.56 -27.46 8.39
N TYR A 147 -5.84 -27.66 8.67
CA TYR A 147 -6.84 -27.94 7.64
C TYR A 147 -7.80 -26.77 7.47
N PRO A 148 -7.95 -26.25 6.25
CA PRO A 148 -8.94 -25.21 5.97
C PRO A 148 -10.35 -25.75 6.18
N ASP A 149 -11.19 -24.99 6.88
CA ASP A 149 -12.62 -25.24 6.97
C ASP A 149 -13.30 -24.77 5.68
N LEU A 150 -13.50 -25.69 4.74
CA LEU A 150 -14.10 -25.40 3.45
C LEU A 150 -15.61 -25.14 3.52
N ASP A 151 -16.24 -25.53 4.64
CA ASP A 151 -17.66 -25.29 4.92
C ASP A 151 -17.90 -23.97 5.65
N ALA A 152 -16.82 -23.26 6.01
CA ALA A 152 -16.91 -21.92 6.58
C ALA A 152 -17.55 -20.95 5.59
N ALA A 153 -18.25 -19.97 6.10
CA ALA A 153 -18.93 -18.94 5.32
C ALA A 153 -17.99 -18.09 4.46
N VAL A 154 -16.75 -17.94 4.92
CA VAL A 154 -15.60 -17.53 4.11
C VAL A 154 -14.57 -18.62 4.23
N PRO A 155 -14.43 -19.52 3.23
CA PRO A 155 -13.52 -20.64 3.30
C PRO A 155 -12.07 -20.17 3.51
N GLU A 156 -11.39 -20.83 4.43
CA GLU A 156 -9.96 -20.59 4.62
C GLU A 156 -9.19 -21.18 3.45
N ARG A 157 -8.44 -20.38 2.73
CA ARG A 157 -7.60 -20.83 1.63
C ARG A 157 -6.20 -20.24 1.73
N CYS A 158 -5.22 -21.00 1.28
CA CYS A 158 -3.90 -20.44 1.04
C CYS A 158 -3.99 -19.39 -0.05
N GLY A 159 -3.41 -18.23 0.20
CA GLY A 159 -3.44 -17.10 -0.71
C GLY A 159 -2.13 -16.32 -0.68
N HIS A 160 -2.08 -15.25 -1.43
CA HIS A 160 -0.92 -14.35 -1.44
C HIS A 160 -0.90 -13.52 -0.15
N ALA A 161 -0.13 -13.97 0.82
CA ALA A 161 0.09 -13.21 2.04
C ALA A 161 1.05 -12.05 1.78
N LYS A 162 0.68 -10.82 2.14
CA LYS A 162 1.54 -9.62 2.01
C LYS A 162 2.83 -9.71 2.85
N ASP A 163 2.87 -10.62 3.82
CA ASP A 163 4.05 -10.92 4.65
C ASP A 163 5.02 -11.94 4.03
N GLY A 164 4.74 -12.42 2.82
CA GLY A 164 5.55 -13.38 2.07
C GLY A 164 5.38 -14.85 2.49
N HIS A 165 4.51 -15.13 3.46
CA HIS A 165 4.22 -16.48 3.94
C HIS A 165 3.03 -17.10 3.20
N ASN A 166 3.22 -17.47 1.93
CA ASN A 166 2.17 -18.00 1.04
C ASN A 166 1.61 -19.37 1.48
N GLU A 167 2.24 -20.02 2.45
CA GLU A 167 1.77 -21.26 3.07
C GLU A 167 0.65 -21.04 4.11
N ARG A 168 0.39 -19.80 4.48
CA ARG A 168 -0.64 -19.47 5.49
C ARG A 168 -2.02 -19.33 4.88
N LEU A 169 -3.01 -19.65 5.69
CA LEU A 169 -4.39 -19.33 5.37
C LEU A 169 -4.59 -17.81 5.44
N VAL A 170 -5.25 -17.26 4.44
CA VAL A 170 -5.41 -15.81 4.29
C VAL A 170 -6.87 -15.48 4.05
N TYR A 171 -7.33 -14.42 4.70
CA TYR A 171 -8.56 -13.72 4.35
C TYR A 171 -8.23 -12.37 3.74
N SER A 172 -9.01 -11.98 2.75
CA SER A 172 -8.93 -10.64 2.16
C SER A 172 -10.17 -9.86 2.59
N LEU A 173 -9.96 -8.61 3.03
CA LEU A 173 -11.04 -7.67 3.34
C LEU A 173 -11.02 -6.55 2.31
N LEU A 174 -12.07 -6.46 1.52
CA LEU A 174 -12.35 -5.30 0.69
C LEU A 174 -12.96 -4.22 1.58
N THR A 175 -12.37 -3.03 1.57
CA THR A 175 -12.86 -1.86 2.30
C THR A 175 -13.05 -0.70 1.33
N VAL A 176 -14.20 -0.04 1.41
CA VAL A 176 -14.46 1.20 0.71
C VAL A 176 -14.67 2.31 1.73
N THR A 177 -13.96 3.41 1.57
CA THR A 177 -14.10 4.60 2.41
C THR A 177 -14.44 5.82 1.57
N ASP A 178 -15.09 6.80 2.16
CA ASP A 178 -15.25 8.10 1.53
C ASP A 178 -13.96 8.95 1.62
N GLU A 179 -13.98 10.13 1.07
CA GLU A 179 -12.86 11.10 1.10
C GLU A 179 -12.47 11.56 2.50
N ASN A 180 -13.36 11.40 3.49
CA ASN A 180 -13.11 11.72 4.89
C ASN A 180 -12.54 10.52 5.68
N GLY A 181 -12.35 9.38 5.02
CA GLY A 181 -11.90 8.14 5.64
C GLY A 181 -12.98 7.37 6.39
N ALA A 182 -14.26 7.76 6.25
CA ALA A 182 -15.36 7.00 6.83
C ALA A 182 -15.62 5.73 6.01
N VAL A 183 -15.65 4.58 6.69
CA VAL A 183 -15.92 3.30 6.05
C VAL A 183 -17.38 3.23 5.64
N CYS A 184 -17.63 3.02 4.34
CA CYS A 184 -18.96 2.91 3.79
C CYS A 184 -19.32 1.50 3.31
N TYR A 185 -18.33 0.65 3.02
CA TYR A 185 -18.57 -0.73 2.62
C TYR A 185 -17.40 -1.61 3.03
N GLU A 186 -17.71 -2.80 3.53
CA GLU A 186 -16.73 -3.84 3.81
C GLU A 186 -17.27 -5.21 3.43
N LYS A 187 -16.41 -6.04 2.82
CA LYS A 187 -16.74 -7.41 2.51
C LYS A 187 -15.53 -8.32 2.65
N PRO A 188 -15.63 -9.40 3.45
CA PRO A 188 -14.58 -10.40 3.55
C PRO A 188 -14.65 -11.39 2.37
N TYR A 189 -13.47 -11.83 1.94
CA TYR A 189 -13.28 -12.85 0.92
C TYR A 189 -12.24 -13.87 1.37
N ASP A 190 -12.27 -15.05 0.75
CA ASP A 190 -11.16 -15.98 0.90
C ASP A 190 -9.88 -15.44 0.27
N GLY A 191 -8.72 -15.92 0.73
CA GLY A 191 -7.42 -15.44 0.25
C GLY A 191 -7.08 -15.81 -1.19
N ALA A 192 -7.90 -16.63 -1.85
CA ALA A 192 -7.73 -17.01 -3.25
C ALA A 192 -8.56 -16.14 -4.21
N THR A 193 -9.45 -15.30 -3.69
CA THR A 193 -10.25 -14.37 -4.50
C THR A 193 -9.35 -13.32 -5.15
N ALA A 194 -9.48 -13.15 -6.45
CA ALA A 194 -8.69 -12.18 -7.19
C ALA A 194 -9.08 -10.74 -6.83
N ASP A 195 -8.09 -9.84 -6.71
CA ASP A 195 -8.30 -8.44 -6.41
C ASP A 195 -9.28 -7.79 -7.41
N SER A 196 -9.17 -8.14 -8.70
CA SER A 196 -10.06 -7.62 -9.74
C SER A 196 -11.53 -8.05 -9.59
N GLU A 197 -11.80 -9.18 -8.94
CA GLU A 197 -13.16 -9.59 -8.61
C GLU A 197 -13.70 -8.77 -7.44
N MET A 198 -12.89 -8.51 -6.44
CA MET A 198 -13.24 -7.65 -5.31
C MET A 198 -13.51 -6.21 -5.78
N ASP A 199 -12.65 -5.65 -6.66
CA ASP A 199 -12.86 -4.34 -7.28
C ASP A 199 -14.19 -4.29 -8.05
N ARG A 200 -14.51 -5.33 -8.82
CA ARG A 200 -15.78 -5.43 -9.54
C ARG A 200 -16.97 -5.37 -8.59
N HIS A 201 -16.93 -6.10 -7.50
CA HIS A 201 -18.00 -6.06 -6.49
C HIS A 201 -18.15 -4.68 -5.85
N ALA A 202 -17.03 -3.96 -5.58
CA ALA A 202 -17.09 -2.60 -5.06
C ALA A 202 -17.75 -1.65 -6.08
N ILE A 203 -17.37 -1.71 -7.36
CA ILE A 203 -17.95 -0.89 -8.44
C ILE A 203 -19.45 -1.17 -8.58
N GLU A 204 -19.84 -2.43 -8.63
CA GLU A 204 -21.26 -2.83 -8.74
C GLU A 204 -22.06 -2.35 -7.53
N PHE A 205 -21.54 -2.52 -6.32
CA PHE A 205 -22.18 -2.05 -5.09
C PHE A 205 -22.37 -0.53 -5.10
N LEU A 206 -21.28 0.21 -5.36
CA LEU A 206 -21.35 1.68 -5.37
C LEU A 206 -22.26 2.19 -6.48
N SER A 207 -22.33 1.53 -7.64
CA SER A 207 -23.24 1.93 -8.73
C SER A 207 -24.71 1.87 -8.35
N ALA A 208 -25.07 1.06 -7.36
CA ALA A 208 -26.42 0.96 -6.83
C ALA A 208 -26.70 1.92 -5.65
N LYS A 209 -25.67 2.56 -5.09
CA LYS A 209 -25.75 3.34 -3.86
C LYS A 209 -25.45 4.82 -4.05
N THR A 210 -24.73 5.18 -5.09
CA THR A 210 -24.29 6.54 -5.38
C THR A 210 -24.75 6.95 -6.78
N ASP A 211 -24.57 8.21 -7.13
CA ASP A 211 -24.67 8.65 -8.52
C ASP A 211 -23.30 8.46 -9.19
N PRO A 212 -23.14 7.49 -10.11
CA PRO A 212 -21.86 7.24 -10.74
C PRO A 212 -21.30 8.44 -11.53
N GLU A 213 -22.18 9.26 -12.14
CA GLU A 213 -21.74 10.41 -12.92
C GLU A 213 -21.15 11.53 -12.05
N GLU A 214 -21.51 11.56 -10.76
CA GLU A 214 -20.96 12.50 -9.78
C GLU A 214 -19.87 11.86 -8.90
N THR A 215 -19.55 10.57 -9.11
CA THR A 215 -18.68 9.80 -8.24
C THR A 215 -17.36 9.44 -8.93
N THR A 216 -16.25 9.61 -8.19
CA THR A 216 -14.91 9.19 -8.59
C THR A 216 -14.39 8.08 -7.66
N LEU A 217 -13.90 6.99 -8.23
CA LEU A 217 -13.31 5.88 -7.50
C LEU A 217 -11.78 5.97 -7.52
N ILE A 218 -11.17 5.83 -6.36
CA ILE A 218 -9.71 5.85 -6.21
C ILE A 218 -9.28 4.48 -5.72
N ALA A 219 -8.40 3.83 -6.46
CA ALA A 219 -7.96 2.47 -6.15
C ALA A 219 -6.49 2.25 -6.54
N ASP A 220 -5.89 1.17 -6.01
CA ASP A 220 -4.57 0.72 -6.43
C ASP A 220 -4.61 0.20 -7.89
N CYS A 221 -3.42 -0.04 -8.44
CA CYS A 221 -3.20 -0.45 -9.83
C CYS A 221 -3.98 -1.69 -10.29
N LYS A 222 -4.53 -2.48 -9.39
CA LYS A 222 -5.33 -3.69 -9.69
C LYS A 222 -6.65 -3.40 -10.40
N ILE A 223 -7.22 -2.22 -10.19
CA ILE A 223 -8.43 -1.78 -10.91
C ILE A 223 -8.15 -1.49 -12.40
N VAL A 224 -6.89 -1.26 -12.77
CA VAL A 224 -6.49 -0.93 -14.13
C VAL A 224 -6.36 -2.20 -14.98
N THR A 225 -7.50 -2.77 -15.29
CA THR A 225 -7.65 -3.91 -16.22
C THR A 225 -8.70 -3.58 -17.26
N ALA A 226 -8.60 -4.18 -18.45
CA ALA A 226 -9.56 -3.93 -19.53
C ALA A 226 -11.03 -4.13 -19.11
N PRO A 227 -11.42 -5.23 -18.43
CA PRO A 227 -12.79 -5.41 -17.97
C PRO A 227 -13.27 -4.37 -16.97
N LEU A 228 -12.42 -3.97 -16.02
CA LEU A 228 -12.81 -3.03 -14.97
C LEU A 228 -12.89 -1.59 -15.50
N ILE A 229 -11.93 -1.17 -16.35
CA ILE A 229 -12.02 0.14 -17.02
C ILE A 229 -13.31 0.22 -17.85
N LYS A 230 -13.63 -0.83 -18.61
CA LYS A 230 -14.88 -0.88 -19.36
C LYS A 230 -16.09 -0.77 -18.45
N LEU A 231 -16.12 -1.50 -17.34
CA LEU A 231 -17.21 -1.44 -16.35
C LEU A 231 -17.33 -0.04 -15.73
N LEU A 232 -16.23 0.60 -15.35
CA LEU A 232 -16.22 1.96 -14.81
C LEU A 232 -16.83 2.96 -15.79
N LEU A 233 -16.43 2.90 -17.06
CA LEU A 233 -16.92 3.77 -18.12
C LEU A 233 -18.40 3.50 -18.44
N GLU A 234 -18.82 2.23 -18.52
CA GLU A 234 -20.21 1.83 -18.75
C GLU A 234 -21.13 2.28 -17.62
N LYS A 235 -20.66 2.27 -16.37
CA LYS A 235 -21.40 2.76 -15.21
C LYS A 235 -21.39 4.28 -15.09
N GLY A 236 -20.47 4.98 -15.73
CA GLY A 236 -20.33 6.44 -15.69
C GLY A 236 -19.43 6.94 -14.57
N PHE A 237 -18.64 6.07 -13.88
CA PHE A 237 -17.72 6.49 -12.84
C PHE A 237 -16.51 7.25 -13.36
N GLY A 238 -16.07 8.26 -12.60
CA GLY A 238 -14.69 8.71 -12.63
C GLY A 238 -13.79 7.73 -11.92
N PHE A 239 -12.53 7.66 -12.32
CA PHE A 239 -11.54 6.88 -11.57
C PHE A 239 -10.17 7.54 -11.57
N VAL A 240 -9.40 7.30 -10.53
CA VAL A 240 -7.96 7.62 -10.43
C VAL A 240 -7.25 6.39 -9.89
N SER A 241 -6.19 5.98 -10.56
CA SER A 241 -5.39 4.83 -10.14
C SER A 241 -3.95 4.96 -10.57
N LYS A 242 -3.05 4.24 -9.91
CA LYS A 242 -1.68 4.07 -10.39
C LYS A 242 -1.68 3.20 -11.65
N CYS A 243 -1.05 3.68 -12.71
CA CYS A 243 -0.92 2.93 -13.95
C CYS A 243 0.09 1.79 -13.77
N PRO A 244 -0.30 0.51 -13.93
CA PRO A 244 0.63 -0.61 -13.85
C PRO A 244 1.61 -0.63 -15.03
N ALA A 245 2.80 -1.18 -14.81
CA ALA A 245 3.87 -1.16 -15.81
C ALA A 245 3.54 -1.89 -17.13
N ASN A 246 2.64 -2.88 -17.05
CA ASN A 246 2.21 -3.68 -18.20
C ASN A 246 0.99 -3.11 -18.94
N PHE A 247 0.39 -2.01 -18.44
CA PHE A 247 -0.75 -1.37 -19.10
C PHE A 247 -0.29 -0.14 -19.88
N GLY A 248 -0.73 -0.02 -21.14
CA GLY A 248 -0.39 1.14 -21.98
C GLY A 248 1.11 1.35 -22.19
N LYS A 249 1.92 0.29 -22.33
CA LYS A 249 3.38 0.36 -22.38
C LYS A 249 3.91 1.44 -23.34
N LYS A 250 3.37 1.52 -24.56
CA LYS A 250 3.79 2.54 -25.55
C LYS A 250 3.59 3.98 -25.04
N ILE A 251 2.48 4.22 -24.35
CA ILE A 251 2.15 5.53 -23.80
C ILE A 251 3.09 5.85 -22.63
N ARG A 252 3.34 4.86 -21.79
CA ARG A 252 4.30 5.01 -20.68
C ARG A 252 5.70 5.33 -21.20
N ASP A 253 6.16 4.63 -22.24
CA ASP A 253 7.47 4.90 -22.86
C ASP A 253 7.53 6.35 -23.45
N GLN A 254 6.45 6.84 -24.06
CA GLN A 254 6.34 8.22 -24.51
C GLN A 254 6.37 9.22 -23.35
N ILE A 255 5.68 8.92 -22.24
CA ILE A 255 5.71 9.76 -21.04
C ILE A 255 7.14 9.84 -20.49
N ILE A 256 7.82 8.71 -20.35
CA ILE A 256 9.21 8.66 -19.86
C ILE A 256 10.13 9.47 -20.78
N TYR A 257 9.99 9.32 -22.09
CA TYR A 257 10.75 10.13 -23.06
C TYR A 257 10.50 11.63 -22.87
N SER A 258 9.24 12.05 -22.71
CA SER A 258 8.90 13.46 -22.45
C SER A 258 9.50 13.96 -21.13
N VAL A 259 9.45 13.15 -20.08
CA VAL A 259 10.05 13.48 -18.77
C VAL A 259 11.57 13.66 -18.90
N GLN A 260 12.24 12.78 -19.62
CA GLN A 260 13.68 12.88 -19.90
C GLN A 260 14.02 14.15 -20.70
N ALA A 261 13.11 14.59 -21.56
CA ALA A 261 13.24 15.85 -22.30
C ALA A 261 12.96 17.12 -21.47
N GLY A 262 12.67 16.97 -20.17
CA GLY A 262 12.49 18.09 -19.25
C GLY A 262 11.13 18.78 -19.32
N THR A 263 10.06 18.04 -19.68
CA THR A 263 8.70 18.60 -19.81
C THR A 263 7.90 18.61 -18.51
N MET A 264 8.48 18.20 -17.38
CA MET A 264 7.79 18.25 -16.09
C MET A 264 7.70 19.68 -15.57
N GLU A 265 6.58 20.01 -14.98
CA GLU A 265 6.31 21.31 -14.36
C GLU A 265 6.24 21.15 -12.83
N PRO A 266 6.66 22.17 -12.06
CA PRO A 266 6.48 22.15 -10.61
C PRO A 266 5.01 22.01 -10.22
N SER A 267 4.73 21.21 -9.19
CA SER A 267 3.40 21.12 -8.61
C SER A 267 3.01 22.46 -7.97
N SER A 268 1.77 22.88 -8.18
CA SER A 268 1.23 24.11 -7.56
C SER A 268 0.81 23.92 -6.11
N VAL A 269 0.71 22.67 -5.62
CA VAL A 269 0.18 22.33 -4.30
C VAL A 269 1.18 21.64 -3.38
N ARG A 270 2.31 21.18 -3.91
CA ARG A 270 3.37 20.52 -3.14
C ARG A 270 4.77 20.93 -3.60
N ASP A 271 5.49 21.59 -2.71
CA ASP A 271 6.89 21.93 -2.95
C ASP A 271 7.76 20.68 -3.17
N GLY A 272 8.68 20.76 -4.12
CA GLY A 272 9.59 19.66 -4.47
C GLY A 272 8.93 18.52 -5.26
N TRP A 273 7.71 18.70 -5.74
CA TRP A 273 7.04 17.77 -6.64
C TRP A 273 6.98 18.34 -8.05
N GLU A 274 7.11 17.48 -9.03
CA GLU A 274 7.00 17.80 -10.44
C GLU A 274 5.98 16.90 -11.12
N ILE A 275 5.22 17.46 -12.05
CA ILE A 275 4.08 16.80 -12.70
C ILE A 275 4.21 16.97 -14.22
N TYR A 276 3.83 15.91 -14.95
CA TYR A 276 3.59 15.94 -16.39
C TYR A 276 2.22 15.34 -16.69
N ASP A 277 1.40 16.05 -17.47
CA ASP A 277 0.00 15.71 -17.72
C ASP A 277 -0.26 15.59 -19.22
N THR A 278 -0.76 14.44 -19.65
CA THR A 278 -1.06 14.17 -21.07
C THR A 278 -2.29 13.30 -21.24
N ASP A 279 -2.97 13.45 -22.38
CA ASP A 279 -4.04 12.57 -22.83
C ASP A 279 -3.49 11.63 -23.90
N ALA A 280 -3.98 10.40 -23.93
CA ALA A 280 -3.63 9.44 -24.96
C ALA A 280 -4.77 8.50 -25.30
N GLU A 281 -4.86 8.13 -26.58
CA GLU A 281 -5.72 7.04 -27.05
C GLU A 281 -5.11 5.71 -26.59
N THR A 282 -5.79 5.05 -25.67
CA THR A 282 -5.32 3.84 -25.02
C THR A 282 -6.12 2.63 -25.50
N GLU A 283 -5.45 1.62 -25.98
CA GLU A 283 -6.08 0.35 -26.31
C GLU A 283 -6.39 -0.41 -25.00
N ILE A 284 -7.66 -0.36 -24.55
CA ILE A 284 -8.12 -1.04 -23.34
C ILE A 284 -8.39 -2.53 -23.58
N SER A 285 -8.75 -2.92 -24.81
CA SER A 285 -8.82 -4.30 -25.25
C SER A 285 -8.62 -4.34 -26.77
N LYS A 286 -8.35 -5.52 -27.35
CA LYS A 286 -8.02 -5.67 -28.77
C LYS A 286 -8.98 -4.90 -29.68
N GLY A 287 -8.47 -3.83 -30.30
CA GLY A 287 -9.22 -2.98 -31.22
C GLY A 287 -10.22 -2.00 -30.55
N VAL A 288 -10.23 -1.92 -29.22
CA VAL A 288 -11.07 -0.98 -28.47
C VAL A 288 -10.19 0.08 -27.85
N PHE A 289 -10.34 1.30 -28.32
CA PHE A 289 -9.57 2.46 -27.86
C PHE A 289 -10.43 3.38 -27.02
N GLN A 290 -9.81 3.95 -26.00
CA GLN A 290 -10.42 4.94 -25.12
C GLN A 290 -9.42 6.07 -24.87
N LYS A 291 -9.90 7.32 -24.96
CA LYS A 291 -9.09 8.45 -24.55
C LYS A 291 -9.01 8.48 -23.03
N LEU A 292 -7.81 8.28 -22.50
CA LEU A 292 -7.49 8.32 -21.06
C LEU A 292 -6.43 9.39 -20.82
N ARG A 293 -6.43 9.91 -19.61
CA ARG A 293 -5.48 10.92 -19.15
C ARG A 293 -4.45 10.27 -18.25
N TYR A 294 -3.20 10.69 -18.40
CA TYR A 294 -2.05 10.22 -17.66
C TYR A 294 -1.40 11.38 -16.94
N VAL A 295 -1.23 11.25 -15.63
CA VAL A 295 -0.54 12.24 -14.79
C VAL A 295 0.70 11.56 -14.23
N ALA A 296 1.85 11.90 -14.80
CA ALA A 296 3.14 11.44 -14.27
C ALA A 296 3.62 12.43 -13.22
N PHE A 297 4.22 11.90 -12.15
CA PHE A 297 4.76 12.72 -11.07
C PHE A 297 6.01 12.08 -10.47
N ARG A 298 6.87 12.91 -9.90
CA ARG A 298 8.05 12.53 -9.12
C ARG A 298 8.36 13.58 -8.08
N THR A 299 9.27 13.26 -7.16
CA THR A 299 9.85 14.24 -6.24
C THR A 299 11.28 14.62 -6.67
N THR A 300 11.72 15.81 -6.33
CA THR A 300 13.12 16.22 -6.53
C THR A 300 14.10 15.33 -5.73
N GLU A 301 13.63 14.77 -4.61
CA GLU A 301 14.36 13.78 -3.82
C GLU A 301 14.59 12.48 -4.58
N ASP A 302 13.61 12.01 -5.38
CA ASP A 302 13.76 10.82 -6.22
C ASP A 302 14.91 10.96 -7.22
N VAL A 303 15.07 12.16 -7.82
CA VAL A 303 16.18 12.46 -8.75
C VAL A 303 17.51 12.48 -8.00
N THR A 304 17.56 13.12 -6.84
CA THR A 304 18.77 13.18 -5.99
C THR A 304 19.20 11.78 -5.56
N ALA A 305 18.27 10.97 -5.06
CA ALA A 305 18.53 9.56 -4.71
C ALA A 305 18.99 8.74 -5.94
N GLY A 306 18.47 9.06 -7.13
CA GLY A 306 18.91 8.47 -8.39
C GLY A 306 20.37 8.79 -8.71
N VAL A 307 20.79 10.05 -8.53
CA VAL A 307 22.19 10.48 -8.72
C VAL A 307 23.12 9.75 -7.75
N GLU A 308 22.75 9.68 -6.46
CA GLU A 308 23.55 8.96 -5.46
C GLU A 308 23.66 7.45 -5.78
N TYR A 309 22.56 6.85 -6.20
CA TYR A 309 22.58 5.45 -6.65
C TYR A 309 23.53 5.25 -7.85
N LEU A 310 23.47 6.11 -8.86
CA LEU A 310 24.36 6.03 -10.02
C LEU A 310 25.82 6.28 -9.64
N ARG A 311 26.10 7.12 -8.64
CA ARG A 311 27.46 7.31 -8.10
C ARG A 311 28.01 6.01 -7.52
N ASP A 312 27.22 5.32 -6.68
CA ASP A 312 27.67 4.12 -5.98
C ASP A 312 27.69 2.89 -6.87
N GLN A 313 26.62 2.62 -7.59
CA GLN A 313 26.49 1.42 -8.43
C GLN A 313 27.28 1.57 -9.73
N GLY A 314 27.23 2.75 -10.36
CA GLY A 314 28.01 3.06 -11.56
C GLY A 314 29.52 2.88 -11.32
N LEU A 315 30.02 3.28 -10.14
CA LEU A 315 31.42 3.05 -9.78
C LEU A 315 31.74 1.55 -9.65
N LYS A 316 30.85 0.76 -9.06
CA LYS A 316 31.04 -0.70 -8.95
C LYS A 316 31.05 -1.35 -10.32
N GLU A 317 30.15 -0.97 -11.20
CA GLU A 317 30.08 -1.47 -12.58
C GLU A 317 31.29 -1.07 -13.40
N ALA A 318 31.71 0.20 -13.34
CA ALA A 318 32.92 0.67 -14.00
C ALA A 318 34.16 -0.08 -13.50
N ARG A 319 34.30 -0.25 -12.18
CA ARG A 319 35.41 -1.04 -11.60
C ARG A 319 35.35 -2.51 -12.00
N ALA A 320 34.20 -3.13 -12.05
CA ALA A 320 34.05 -4.51 -12.49
C ALA A 320 34.49 -4.70 -13.94
N ARG A 321 34.17 -3.74 -14.80
CA ARG A 321 34.51 -3.77 -16.23
C ARG A 321 35.97 -3.41 -16.51
N PHE A 322 36.45 -2.33 -15.92
CA PHE A 322 37.76 -1.77 -16.23
C PHE A 322 38.87 -2.12 -15.23
N GLY A 323 38.53 -2.55 -14.02
CA GLY A 323 39.52 -2.85 -12.99
C GLY A 323 40.54 -3.90 -13.39
N ARG A 324 40.19 -4.81 -14.29
CA ARG A 324 41.13 -5.80 -14.83
C ARG A 324 42.29 -5.19 -15.61
N PHE A 325 42.14 -4.01 -16.18
CA PHE A 325 43.18 -3.35 -16.97
C PHE A 325 44.38 -2.88 -16.11
N SER A 326 44.11 -2.57 -14.85
CA SER A 326 45.17 -2.14 -13.93
C SER A 326 46.22 -3.23 -13.61
N SER A 327 45.86 -4.49 -13.78
CA SER A 327 46.74 -5.65 -13.52
C SER A 327 47.09 -6.45 -14.75
N LYS A 328 46.40 -6.25 -15.87
CA LYS A 328 46.63 -6.99 -17.11
C LYS A 328 47.65 -6.28 -17.99
N THR A 329 48.66 -7.01 -18.47
CA THR A 329 49.61 -6.56 -19.47
C THR A 329 49.34 -7.18 -20.83
N PHE A 330 49.73 -6.47 -21.91
CA PHE A 330 49.55 -6.87 -23.31
C PHE A 330 50.90 -6.90 -24.01
N ASN A 331 51.05 -7.79 -24.98
CA ASN A 331 52.31 -7.93 -25.71
C ASN A 331 52.65 -6.77 -26.62
N CYS A 332 51.64 -6.01 -27.10
CA CYS A 332 51.82 -4.81 -27.90
C CYS A 332 50.80 -3.75 -27.54
N GLU A 333 51.08 -2.48 -27.89
CA GLU A 333 50.21 -1.35 -27.66
C GLU A 333 48.88 -1.48 -28.38
N GLU A 334 48.86 -2.09 -29.56
CA GLU A 334 47.66 -2.25 -30.40
C GLU A 334 46.65 -3.22 -29.75
N ASP A 335 47.13 -4.31 -29.15
CA ASP A 335 46.28 -5.25 -28.40
C ASP A 335 45.69 -4.61 -27.14
N ALA A 336 46.46 -3.79 -26.43
CA ALA A 336 45.98 -3.03 -25.28
C ALA A 336 44.87 -2.04 -25.70
N ARG A 337 45.08 -1.31 -26.78
CA ARG A 337 44.13 -0.33 -27.35
C ARG A 337 42.83 -1.01 -27.78
N ARG A 338 42.93 -2.11 -28.52
CA ARG A 338 41.76 -2.87 -28.99
C ARG A 338 40.93 -3.37 -27.81
N ALA A 339 41.57 -4.01 -26.83
CA ALA A 339 40.87 -4.55 -25.65
C ALA A 339 40.17 -3.44 -24.82
N PHE A 340 40.80 -2.24 -24.70
CA PHE A 340 40.19 -1.11 -24.02
C PHE A 340 39.01 -0.55 -24.83
N SER A 341 39.15 -0.40 -26.15
CA SER A 341 38.08 0.09 -27.04
C SER A 341 36.87 -0.84 -27.01
N GLU A 342 37.07 -2.17 -27.01
CA GLU A 342 35.99 -3.15 -26.85
C GLU A 342 35.25 -2.97 -25.51
N ALA A 343 35.97 -2.77 -24.39
CA ALA A 343 35.36 -2.50 -23.09
C ALA A 343 34.60 -1.18 -23.05
N MET A 344 35.09 -0.15 -23.75
CA MET A 344 34.41 1.15 -23.90
C MET A 344 33.15 1.06 -24.74
N TYR A 345 33.15 0.26 -25.78
CA TYR A 345 31.97 0.07 -26.64
C TYR A 345 30.74 -0.47 -25.86
N GLU A 346 30.99 -1.30 -24.84
CA GLU A 346 29.96 -1.79 -23.95
C GLU A 346 29.64 -0.85 -22.77
N HIS A 347 30.40 0.25 -22.60
CA HIS A 347 30.22 1.22 -21.52
C HIS A 347 29.32 2.36 -21.99
N VAL A 348 28.07 2.05 -22.27
CA VAL A 348 27.04 3.00 -22.71
C VAL A 348 26.14 3.35 -21.53
N ASP A 349 25.58 4.56 -21.55
CA ASP A 349 24.63 5.06 -20.54
C ASP A 349 25.15 5.06 -19.10
N SER A 350 26.45 5.26 -18.93
CA SER A 350 27.11 5.37 -17.63
C SER A 350 27.25 6.85 -17.21
N ALA A 351 27.11 7.07 -15.89
CA ALA A 351 27.44 8.36 -15.27
C ALA A 351 28.96 8.50 -14.97
N TYR A 352 29.78 7.60 -15.44
CA TYR A 352 31.23 7.67 -15.30
C TYR A 352 31.90 7.83 -16.64
N ASP A 353 32.69 8.89 -16.76
CA ASP A 353 33.62 9.04 -17.86
C ASP A 353 34.85 8.19 -17.56
N VAL A 354 35.20 7.34 -18.51
CA VAL A 354 36.33 6.42 -18.37
C VAL A 354 37.36 6.75 -19.45
N THR A 355 38.57 7.04 -19.01
CA THR A 355 39.73 7.25 -19.90
C THR A 355 40.81 6.25 -19.64
N GLY A 356 41.58 5.89 -20.66
CA GLY A 356 42.66 4.89 -20.54
C GLY A 356 43.90 5.38 -21.26
N GLU A 357 45.01 5.46 -20.52
CA GLU A 357 46.34 5.75 -21.07
C GLU A 357 47.15 4.45 -21.16
N ILE A 358 47.78 4.21 -22.31
CA ILE A 358 48.60 3.03 -22.54
C ILE A 358 50.04 3.34 -22.17
N GLU A 359 50.56 2.64 -21.18
CA GLU A 359 51.91 2.81 -20.65
C GLU A 359 52.76 1.58 -20.92
N PRO A 360 54.02 1.73 -21.37
CA PRO A 360 54.97 0.62 -21.41
C PRO A 360 55.42 0.23 -20.01
N VAL A 361 55.40 -1.06 -19.72
CA VAL A 361 55.86 -1.62 -18.42
C VAL A 361 56.96 -2.62 -18.68
N GLU A 362 58.09 -2.44 -18.03
CA GLU A 362 59.18 -3.41 -18.10
C GLU A 362 58.90 -4.58 -17.14
N ILE A 363 58.80 -5.78 -17.69
CA ILE A 363 58.62 -7.02 -16.92
C ILE A 363 59.95 -7.76 -16.85
N ASP A 364 60.35 -8.13 -15.64
CA ASP A 364 61.54 -8.95 -15.40
C ASP A 364 61.21 -10.41 -15.76
N MET A 365 61.87 -10.92 -16.78
CA MET A 365 61.72 -12.27 -17.26
C MET A 365 62.69 -13.27 -16.58
N GLY A 366 63.41 -12.78 -15.59
CA GLY A 366 64.46 -13.56 -14.92
C GLY A 366 65.73 -13.70 -15.77
N TYR A 367 66.48 -14.71 -15.49
CA TYR A 367 67.76 -15.01 -16.17
C TYR A 367 67.52 -16.15 -17.17
N GLY A 368 68.12 -16.10 -18.34
CA GLY A 368 67.89 -17.08 -19.43
C GLY A 368 68.30 -18.53 -19.13
N HIS A 369 68.55 -18.82 -17.85
CA HIS A 369 68.93 -20.19 -17.39
C HIS A 369 68.40 -20.45 -15.98
N PRO A 370 68.14 -21.71 -15.60
CA PRO A 370 67.77 -22.07 -14.24
C PRO A 370 69.01 -21.96 -13.31
N GLY A 371 68.77 -21.50 -12.06
CA GLY A 371 69.72 -21.40 -11.03
C GLY A 371 70.07 -19.98 -10.58
N ARG A 372 71.16 -19.83 -9.74
CA ARG A 372 71.58 -18.54 -9.20
C ARG A 372 72.25 -17.68 -10.29
N PRO A 373 71.84 -16.39 -10.41
CA PRO A 373 72.42 -15.48 -11.38
C PRO A 373 73.96 -15.38 -11.25
N ARG A 374 74.65 -15.24 -12.36
CA ARG A 374 76.09 -15.03 -12.41
C ARG A 374 76.43 -13.62 -11.92
N LYS A 375 77.68 -13.48 -11.35
CA LYS A 375 78.05 -12.14 -10.84
C LYS A 375 78.08 -11.12 -11.95
N GLY A 376 77.23 -10.08 -11.87
CA GLY A 376 77.08 -9.04 -12.87
C GLY A 376 76.05 -9.31 -13.97
N GLU A 377 75.34 -10.44 -13.94
CA GLU A 377 74.31 -10.77 -14.89
C GLU A 377 73.06 -9.96 -14.57
N LEU A 378 72.49 -9.30 -15.57
CA LEU A 378 71.24 -8.56 -15.47
C LEU A 378 70.09 -9.47 -15.93
N PRO A 379 68.92 -9.37 -15.30
CA PRO A 379 67.74 -10.08 -15.77
C PRO A 379 67.32 -9.61 -17.17
N MET A 380 66.76 -10.55 -17.94
CA MET A 380 66.15 -10.18 -19.21
C MET A 380 64.88 -9.42 -18.94
N LYS A 381 64.71 -8.28 -19.61
CA LYS A 381 63.54 -7.43 -19.52
C LYS A 381 62.73 -7.56 -20.79
N LYS A 382 61.42 -7.62 -20.65
CA LYS A 382 60.45 -7.56 -21.75
C LYS A 382 59.59 -6.33 -21.55
N THR A 383 59.43 -5.54 -22.58
CA THR A 383 58.41 -4.46 -22.57
C THR A 383 57.04 -5.02 -22.89
N GLU A 384 56.13 -4.85 -21.98
CA GLU A 384 54.69 -5.09 -22.17
C GLU A 384 53.93 -3.79 -21.97
N TYR A 385 52.65 -3.77 -22.32
CA TYR A 385 51.84 -2.58 -22.27
C TYR A 385 50.68 -2.79 -21.30
N ARG A 386 50.37 -1.77 -20.52
CA ARG A 386 49.26 -1.77 -19.56
C ARG A 386 48.39 -0.55 -19.81
N VAL A 387 47.06 -0.68 -19.60
CA VAL A 387 46.16 0.45 -19.66
C VAL A 387 45.99 0.99 -18.23
N SER A 388 46.43 2.23 -17.99
CA SER A 388 46.12 3.01 -16.82
C SER A 388 44.76 3.64 -16.96
N VAL A 389 43.78 3.28 -16.15
CA VAL A 389 42.37 3.70 -16.31
C VAL A 389 42.01 4.72 -15.24
N THR A 390 41.49 5.86 -15.70
CA THR A 390 40.89 6.89 -14.84
C THR A 390 39.37 6.88 -15.00
N MET A 391 38.65 7.03 -13.89
CA MET A 391 37.20 7.02 -13.84
C MET A 391 36.73 8.28 -13.11
N GLU A 392 36.00 9.14 -13.80
CA GLU A 392 35.46 10.38 -13.24
C GLU A 392 33.95 10.37 -13.26
N PHE A 393 33.32 10.81 -12.17
CA PHE A 393 31.88 10.87 -12.07
C PHE A 393 31.37 12.16 -12.70
N ASP A 394 30.48 12.03 -13.69
CA ASP A 394 29.77 13.14 -14.30
C ASP A 394 28.40 13.32 -13.63
N GLU A 395 28.29 14.33 -12.76
CA GLU A 395 27.08 14.61 -12.01
C GLU A 395 25.93 15.10 -12.90
N GLU A 396 26.22 15.85 -13.96
CA GLU A 396 25.20 16.37 -14.87
C GLU A 396 24.59 15.23 -15.69
N ARG A 397 25.42 14.34 -16.20
CA ARG A 397 24.98 13.11 -16.89
C ARG A 397 24.25 12.19 -15.94
N ALA A 398 24.70 12.05 -14.70
CA ALA A 398 23.98 11.29 -13.67
C ALA A 398 22.57 11.87 -13.42
N ARG A 399 22.43 13.19 -13.36
CA ARG A 399 21.12 13.85 -13.27
C ARG A 399 20.25 13.58 -14.48
N GLN A 400 20.79 13.65 -15.68
CA GLN A 400 20.07 13.32 -16.91
C GLN A 400 19.59 11.86 -16.92
N LEU A 401 20.46 10.91 -16.55
CA LEU A 401 20.14 9.50 -16.43
C LEU A 401 19.16 9.19 -15.27
N SER A 402 19.00 10.12 -14.34
CA SER A 402 18.07 9.98 -13.20
C SER A 402 16.72 10.65 -13.44
N GLN A 403 16.51 11.30 -14.59
CA GLN A 403 15.28 12.05 -14.87
C GLN A 403 14.02 11.19 -14.89
N ASP A 404 14.10 9.92 -15.24
CA ASP A 404 13.00 8.95 -15.23
C ASP A 404 12.88 8.14 -13.93
N ARG A 405 13.86 8.27 -13.04
CA ARG A 405 13.83 7.59 -11.75
C ARG A 405 12.76 8.19 -10.83
N GLY A 406 12.06 7.31 -10.13
CA GLY A 406 10.98 7.74 -9.23
C GLY A 406 9.72 8.23 -9.96
N VAL A 407 9.69 8.24 -11.29
CA VAL A 407 8.49 8.62 -12.03
C VAL A 407 7.39 7.59 -11.81
N ARG A 408 6.30 8.06 -11.24
CA ARG A 408 5.07 7.30 -11.04
C ARG A 408 4.01 7.88 -11.97
N VAL A 409 3.18 7.03 -12.53
CA VAL A 409 2.15 7.45 -13.50
C VAL A 409 0.78 7.08 -12.95
N LEU A 410 -0.10 8.06 -12.84
CA LEU A 410 -1.52 7.85 -12.60
C LEU A 410 -2.27 7.80 -13.92
N ILE A 411 -3.38 7.09 -13.94
CA ILE A 411 -4.30 6.96 -15.05
C ILE A 411 -5.71 7.33 -14.59
N THR A 412 -6.43 8.08 -15.41
CA THR A 412 -7.77 8.56 -15.09
C THR A 412 -8.60 8.83 -16.35
N ASN A 413 -9.91 8.84 -16.22
CA ASN A 413 -10.85 9.34 -17.23
C ASN A 413 -11.40 10.73 -16.89
N LEU A 414 -10.91 11.36 -15.81
CA LEU A 414 -11.37 12.69 -15.41
C LEU A 414 -10.94 13.75 -16.42
N PRO A 415 -11.85 14.64 -16.83
CA PRO A 415 -11.54 15.72 -17.76
C PRO A 415 -10.57 16.71 -17.12
N ARG A 416 -9.83 17.45 -17.95
CA ARG A 416 -8.96 18.55 -17.49
C ARG A 416 -9.80 19.75 -17.09
N ALA A 417 -9.45 20.36 -15.97
CA ALA A 417 -9.94 21.69 -15.60
C ALA A 417 -8.84 22.73 -15.81
N ASN A 418 -9.28 23.91 -16.22
CA ASN A 418 -8.39 25.06 -16.32
C ASN A 418 -8.33 25.88 -15.01
N THR A 419 -9.17 25.53 -14.02
CA THR A 419 -9.31 26.26 -12.74
C THR A 419 -9.80 25.30 -11.65
N ASP A 420 -9.70 25.72 -10.41
CA ASP A 420 -10.17 25.01 -9.23
C ASP A 420 -11.67 24.67 -9.33
N ALA A 421 -11.96 23.51 -9.84
CA ALA A 421 -13.32 23.02 -9.93
C ALA A 421 -13.76 22.49 -8.56
N GLU A 422 -14.92 22.92 -8.08
CA GLU A 422 -15.52 22.46 -6.83
C GLU A 422 -15.83 20.94 -6.87
N ASN A 423 -15.96 20.37 -8.07
CA ASN A 423 -16.21 18.95 -8.28
C ASN A 423 -15.18 18.36 -9.24
N VAL A 424 -14.45 17.34 -8.78
CA VAL A 424 -13.43 16.61 -9.55
C VAL A 424 -13.98 16.04 -10.87
N ARG A 425 -15.27 15.74 -10.95
CA ARG A 425 -15.94 15.21 -12.15
C ARG A 425 -16.14 16.25 -13.25
N THR A 426 -16.33 17.51 -12.89
CA THR A 426 -16.51 18.60 -13.87
C THR A 426 -15.18 19.08 -14.46
N GLY A 427 -14.08 18.65 -13.91
CA GLY A 427 -12.72 18.88 -14.36
C GLY A 427 -11.75 18.89 -13.20
N ALA A 428 -10.62 18.24 -13.38
CA ALA A 428 -9.57 18.13 -12.38
C ALA A 428 -8.24 18.66 -12.93
N THR A 429 -7.52 19.49 -12.15
CA THR A 429 -6.13 19.79 -12.44
C THR A 429 -5.26 18.55 -12.26
N ALA A 430 -4.05 18.55 -12.79
CA ALA A 430 -3.11 17.44 -12.53
C ALA A 430 -2.80 17.29 -11.04
N ASP A 431 -2.67 18.42 -10.34
CA ASP A 431 -2.47 18.46 -8.89
C ASP A 431 -3.67 17.86 -8.13
N THR A 432 -4.89 18.14 -8.55
CA THR A 432 -6.09 17.55 -7.93
C THR A 432 -6.12 16.04 -8.10
N VAL A 433 -5.79 15.52 -9.30
CA VAL A 433 -5.67 14.08 -9.55
C VAL A 433 -4.58 13.46 -8.67
N LEU A 434 -3.43 14.13 -8.54
CA LEU A 434 -2.35 13.68 -7.68
C LEU A 434 -2.77 13.63 -6.20
N LEU A 435 -3.35 14.71 -5.69
CA LEU A 435 -3.78 14.79 -4.29
C LEU A 435 -4.83 13.74 -3.96
N SER A 436 -5.84 13.56 -4.81
CA SER A 436 -6.87 12.55 -4.58
C SER A 436 -6.29 11.14 -4.45
N TYR A 437 -5.24 10.82 -5.22
CA TYR A 437 -4.55 9.55 -5.09
C TYR A 437 -3.68 9.46 -3.83
N LEU A 438 -2.99 10.54 -3.47
CA LEU A 438 -2.12 10.55 -2.29
C LEU A 438 -2.93 10.52 -0.99
N ASP A 439 -4.10 11.13 -0.95
CA ASP A 439 -4.98 11.13 0.21
C ASP A 439 -5.56 9.73 0.51
N GLN A 440 -5.56 8.82 -0.47
CA GLN A 440 -5.84 7.40 -0.23
C GLN A 440 -4.92 6.80 0.85
N TYR A 441 -3.66 7.24 0.95
CA TYR A 441 -2.73 6.79 1.99
C TYR A 441 -3.16 7.21 3.40
N GLN A 442 -3.83 8.35 3.55
CA GLN A 442 -4.36 8.78 4.85
C GLN A 442 -5.51 7.89 5.30
N VAL A 443 -6.26 7.34 4.37
CA VAL A 443 -7.32 6.35 4.61
C VAL A 443 -6.75 4.97 4.97
N GLY A 444 -5.61 4.59 4.39
CA GLY A 444 -4.87 3.37 4.73
C GLY A 444 -4.02 3.46 6.01
N ALA A 445 -3.62 4.66 6.43
CA ALA A 445 -2.81 4.89 7.63
C ALA A 445 -3.48 4.42 8.93
N PRO A 446 -4.83 4.57 9.13
CA PRO A 446 -5.51 4.05 10.31
C PRO A 446 -5.31 2.56 10.57
N VAL A 447 -5.01 1.76 9.53
CA VAL A 447 -4.75 0.33 9.68
C VAL A 447 -3.37 0.05 10.26
N ARG A 448 -2.40 0.93 10.01
CA ARG A 448 -1.02 0.76 10.48
C ARG A 448 -0.82 1.26 11.91
N ASP A 449 -1.59 2.25 12.34
CA ASP A 449 -1.32 3.02 13.56
C ASP A 449 -2.06 2.54 14.82
N GLY A 450 -2.72 1.41 14.79
CA GLY A 450 -3.32 0.77 15.98
C GLY A 450 -4.34 1.60 16.78
N THR A 451 -4.34 2.93 16.62
CA THR A 451 -5.18 3.89 17.34
C THR A 451 -6.45 4.28 16.60
N ASN A 452 -6.43 4.24 15.27
CA ASN A 452 -7.59 4.54 14.42
C ASN A 452 -8.29 3.27 13.87
N ASN A 453 -7.89 2.10 14.33
CA ASN A 453 -8.42 0.79 13.89
C ASN A 453 -9.88 0.51 14.26
N LEU A 454 -10.60 1.46 14.80
CA LEU A 454 -11.90 1.21 15.44
C LEU A 454 -13.03 0.95 14.46
N VAL A 455 -12.94 1.49 13.26
CA VAL A 455 -14.01 1.37 12.27
C VAL A 455 -13.85 0.09 11.43
N ARG A 456 -12.63 -0.37 11.18
CA ARG A 456 -12.34 -1.53 10.32
C ARG A 456 -12.68 -2.91 10.92
N TRP A 457 -12.89 -2.98 12.23
CA TRP A 457 -13.17 -4.25 12.92
C TRP A 457 -14.67 -4.54 13.08
N TRP A 458 -15.49 -3.71 12.52
CA TRP A 458 -16.91 -3.71 12.83
C TRP A 458 -17.69 -4.89 12.29
N ILE A 459 -17.35 -5.38 11.13
CA ILE A 459 -18.28 -6.21 10.37
C ILE A 459 -17.51 -7.23 9.51
N GLY A 460 -17.10 -8.34 10.01
CA GLY A 460 -16.68 -9.38 9.08
C GLY A 460 -15.57 -10.34 9.50
N ILE A 461 -15.36 -10.51 10.79
CA ILE A 461 -14.39 -11.50 11.22
C ILE A 461 -15.15 -12.72 11.73
N ASP A 462 -14.90 -13.86 11.11
CA ASP A 462 -15.30 -15.17 11.66
C ASP A 462 -14.59 -15.36 13.00
N ILE A 463 -15.39 -15.41 14.08
CA ILE A 463 -14.92 -15.32 15.46
C ILE A 463 -14.78 -16.70 16.11
N HIS A 464 -14.96 -17.75 15.36
CA HIS A 464 -14.81 -19.09 15.91
C HIS A 464 -13.35 -19.47 16.20
N ARG A 465 -12.37 -18.65 15.80
CA ARG A 465 -10.93 -18.89 16.06
C ARG A 465 -10.21 -17.66 16.61
N PRO A 466 -9.27 -17.82 17.57
CA PRO A 466 -8.50 -16.70 18.09
C PRO A 466 -7.55 -16.17 17.02
N ILE A 467 -7.81 -14.96 16.54
CA ILE A 467 -6.87 -14.23 15.67
C ILE A 467 -5.74 -13.74 16.55
N THR A 468 -4.57 -14.31 16.38
CA THR A 468 -3.36 -13.81 17.00
C THR A 468 -2.79 -12.73 16.09
N LEU A 469 -3.09 -11.47 16.40
CA LEU A 469 -2.37 -10.35 15.82
C LEU A 469 -0.94 -10.41 16.31
N ILE A 470 0.01 -10.65 15.42
CA ILE A 470 1.43 -10.55 15.72
C ILE A 470 1.71 -9.06 15.88
N PRO A 471 2.17 -8.57 17.05
CA PRO A 471 2.64 -7.20 17.15
C PRO A 471 3.88 -7.07 16.26
N GLU A 472 3.88 -6.11 15.35
CA GLU A 472 5.07 -5.71 14.63
C GLU A 472 6.12 -5.20 15.64
N GLY A 473 7.08 -6.01 15.92
CA GLY A 473 8.25 -5.70 16.73
C GLY A 473 9.49 -6.18 16.03
N ASN A 474 9.87 -5.52 14.93
CA ASN A 474 11.28 -5.38 14.57
C ASN A 474 11.48 -4.33 13.46
N PRO A 475 12.15 -3.21 13.73
CA PRO A 475 12.46 -2.21 12.72
C PRO A 475 13.78 -2.58 12.02
N ARG A 476 13.76 -3.50 11.07
CA ARG A 476 14.82 -3.68 10.08
C ARG A 476 14.25 -4.38 8.85
N GLY A 477 14.08 -3.62 7.79
CA GLY A 477 13.78 -4.17 6.47
C GLY A 477 12.83 -3.32 5.66
N SER A 478 13.32 -2.19 5.15
CA SER A 478 12.71 -1.53 4.00
C SER A 478 12.79 -2.47 2.81
N ALA A 479 11.70 -3.16 2.50
CA ALA A 479 11.54 -3.80 1.21
C ALA A 479 10.81 -2.83 0.29
N ALA A 480 11.57 -2.23 -0.63
CA ALA A 480 11.04 -1.50 -1.76
C ALA A 480 10.15 -2.44 -2.57
N CYS A 481 8.90 -2.08 -2.77
CA CYS A 481 8.08 -2.67 -3.83
C CYS A 481 8.62 -2.18 -5.17
N VAL A 482 9.18 -3.11 -5.93
CA VAL A 482 9.46 -2.95 -7.37
C VAL A 482 8.16 -3.04 -8.15
#